data_30ffa6bf1b635e0e454f13159c4c90b6
#
_entry.id   30ffa6bf1b635e0e454f13159c4c90b6
#
_cell.length_a   1.000
_cell.length_b   1.000
_cell.length_c   1.000
_cell.angle_alpha   90.00
_cell.angle_beta   90.00
_cell.angle_gamma   90.00
#
_symmetry.space_group_name_H-M   'P 1'
#
loop_
_entity.id
_entity.type
_entity.pdbx_description
1 polymer ?
#
loop_
_entity_poly.entity_id
_entity_poly.type
_entity_poly.pdbx_seq_one_letter_code
_entity_poly.pdbx_strand_id
1 'polypeptide(L)'
;GKTLQMITVLEDAKKNHKASIVITPATLILNWQDEIKKFSNDLNVLCISGTLSVRKKMIEQINNYDVIITSYDYIRRDFELYKPFKFEYIVLDEAQYIKNQATKNARAVKELHGTHRFALTGTPIENSLAELWSIFDFLMPNYLYNYNYFREHFERPIVRDEDKDAQIRLKKMVEPFILRRTKQEVLEELPDKIENNIKIAFNKEEENLYIANLSQINSELKTALDVERIDKIQILAMMTRLRQICCDARILYNEIIGPSSKMKACLDIIKKAKENNQKVLLFSSFTSSLDLLEKELRKEDISYYVLTGATNKIKRHQLVNAFQNDNTDVFLISLKAGGTGLNLTAASIVIHFDPWWNMSAQNQATDRAYRI
;
A
#
# COMPACT_ATOMS: atom_id res chain seq x y z
N GLY A 1 15.39 -3.27 -8.14
CA GLY A 1 14.47 -2.54 -7.28
C GLY A 1 15.01 -2.35 -5.86
N LYS A 2 14.29 -1.67 -4.97
CA LYS A 2 14.71 -1.37 -3.57
C LYS A 2 15.12 -2.64 -2.81
N THR A 3 14.36 -3.72 -2.93
CA THR A 3 14.63 -4.98 -2.24
C THR A 3 15.97 -5.57 -2.65
N LEU A 4 16.27 -5.64 -3.96
CA LEU A 4 17.54 -6.17 -4.46
C LEU A 4 18.74 -5.36 -3.94
N GLN A 5 18.66 -4.02 -3.97
CA GLN A 5 19.73 -3.17 -3.42
C GLN A 5 19.94 -3.44 -1.93
N MET A 6 18.84 -3.64 -1.19
CA MET A 6 18.95 -3.93 0.23
C MET A 6 19.50 -5.33 0.51
N ILE A 7 19.16 -6.33 -0.33
CA ILE A 7 19.74 -7.68 -0.21
C ILE A 7 21.27 -7.63 -0.35
N THR A 8 21.79 -6.88 -1.34
CA THR A 8 23.24 -6.69 -1.50
C THR A 8 23.90 -6.05 -0.26
N VAL A 9 23.23 -5.06 0.35
CA VAL A 9 23.71 -4.45 1.61
C VAL A 9 23.69 -5.46 2.76
N LEU A 10 22.65 -6.31 2.84
CA LEU A 10 22.55 -7.36 3.85
C LEU A 10 23.61 -8.47 3.68
N GLU A 11 24.01 -8.80 2.46
CA GLU A 11 25.10 -9.71 2.19
C GLU A 11 26.45 -9.17 2.70
N ASP A 12 26.68 -7.89 2.49
CA ASP A 12 27.88 -7.25 3.03
C ASP A 12 27.88 -7.19 4.56
N ALA A 13 26.70 -6.99 5.16
CA ALA A 13 26.51 -6.99 6.63
C ALA A 13 26.88 -8.33 7.30
N LYS A 14 26.73 -9.44 6.60
CA LYS A 14 27.07 -10.79 7.10
C LYS A 14 28.51 -10.88 7.63
N LYS A 15 29.43 -10.14 7.04
CA LYS A 15 30.85 -10.09 7.45
C LYS A 15 31.04 -9.65 8.91
N ASN A 16 30.06 -8.95 9.47
CA ASN A 16 30.11 -8.45 10.85
C ASN A 16 29.61 -9.46 11.90
N HIS A 17 29.20 -10.65 11.48
CA HIS A 17 28.72 -11.74 12.33
C HIS A 17 27.58 -11.34 13.30
N LYS A 18 26.74 -10.38 12.90
CA LYS A 18 25.55 -9.95 13.65
C LYS A 18 24.33 -10.05 12.77
N ALA A 19 23.23 -10.50 13.35
CA ALA A 19 21.97 -10.56 12.64
C ALA A 19 21.49 -9.15 12.23
N SER A 20 20.91 -9.04 11.04
CA SER A 20 20.19 -7.87 10.57
C SER A 20 18.69 -8.14 10.63
N ILE A 21 17.87 -7.09 10.83
CA ILE A 21 16.41 -7.25 10.90
C ILE A 21 15.71 -6.41 9.84
N VAL A 22 14.81 -7.05 9.09
CA VAL A 22 13.90 -6.41 8.13
C VAL A 22 12.49 -6.41 8.72
N ILE A 23 11.97 -5.21 8.92
CA ILE A 23 10.61 -4.98 9.45
C ILE A 23 9.73 -4.50 8.31
N THR A 24 8.72 -5.29 7.98
CA THR A 24 7.88 -5.11 6.81
C THR A 24 6.41 -5.28 7.17
N PRO A 25 5.45 -4.82 6.34
CA PRO A 25 4.06 -5.24 6.49
C PRO A 25 3.95 -6.76 6.51
N ALA A 26 3.08 -7.28 7.38
CA ALA A 26 2.97 -8.72 7.59
C ALA A 26 2.67 -9.54 6.31
N THR A 27 2.12 -8.89 5.28
CA THR A 27 1.84 -9.48 3.96
C THR A 27 3.07 -9.63 3.09
N LEU A 28 4.18 -8.99 3.43
CA LEU A 28 5.42 -8.98 2.64
C LEU A 28 6.53 -9.87 3.18
N ILE A 29 6.33 -10.51 4.34
CA ILE A 29 7.34 -11.38 4.96
C ILE A 29 7.77 -12.48 3.98
N LEU A 30 6.80 -13.17 3.36
CA LEU A 30 7.10 -14.24 2.40
C LEU A 30 7.74 -13.71 1.11
N ASN A 31 7.32 -12.55 0.62
CA ASN A 31 7.93 -11.92 -0.54
C ASN A 31 9.42 -11.61 -0.32
N TRP A 32 9.77 -11.09 0.86
CA TRP A 32 11.16 -10.85 1.22
C TRP A 32 11.96 -12.14 1.26
N GLN A 33 11.38 -13.20 1.84
CA GLN A 33 12.02 -14.52 1.87
C GLN A 33 12.29 -15.05 0.47
N ASP A 34 11.30 -14.97 -0.42
CA ASP A 34 11.44 -15.44 -1.79
C ASP A 34 12.46 -14.63 -2.59
N GLU A 35 12.46 -13.30 -2.44
CA GLU A 35 13.45 -12.44 -3.10
C GLU A 35 14.86 -12.70 -2.58
N ILE A 36 15.06 -12.88 -1.28
CA ILE A 36 16.38 -13.26 -0.74
C ILE A 36 16.81 -14.60 -1.32
N LYS A 37 15.96 -15.63 -1.32
CA LYS A 37 16.29 -16.94 -1.90
C LYS A 37 16.60 -16.87 -3.40
N LYS A 38 15.97 -15.94 -4.12
CA LYS A 38 16.20 -15.76 -5.56
C LYS A 38 17.53 -15.08 -5.87
N PHE A 39 17.96 -14.13 -5.05
CA PHE A 39 19.09 -13.26 -5.34
C PHE A 39 20.32 -13.49 -4.46
N SER A 40 20.19 -14.26 -3.39
CA SER A 40 21.28 -14.62 -2.49
C SER A 40 21.20 -16.08 -2.09
N ASN A 41 22.31 -16.81 -2.29
CA ASN A 41 22.46 -18.19 -1.81
C ASN A 41 23.12 -18.27 -0.42
N ASP A 42 23.69 -17.16 0.06
CA ASP A 42 24.57 -17.15 1.23
C ASP A 42 23.88 -16.70 2.52
N LEU A 43 22.72 -16.04 2.41
CA LEU A 43 22.01 -15.49 3.56
C LEU A 43 21.10 -16.56 4.22
N ASN A 44 21.35 -16.82 5.50
CA ASN A 44 20.47 -17.65 6.32
C ASN A 44 19.36 -16.78 6.92
N VAL A 45 18.09 -17.08 6.58
CA VAL A 45 16.94 -16.22 6.85
C VAL A 45 15.96 -16.87 7.82
N LEU A 46 15.54 -16.12 8.85
CA LEU A 46 14.48 -16.48 9.78
C LEU A 46 13.24 -15.58 9.60
N CYS A 47 12.10 -16.16 9.20
CA CYS A 47 10.84 -15.47 9.13
C CYS A 47 10.04 -15.65 10.42
N ILE A 48 9.95 -14.60 11.26
CA ILE A 48 9.22 -14.65 12.52
C ILE A 48 7.74 -14.40 12.30
N SER A 49 6.92 -15.45 12.52
CA SER A 49 5.46 -15.40 12.36
C SER A 49 4.76 -16.48 13.20
N GLY A 50 3.43 -16.44 13.27
CA GLY A 50 2.63 -17.45 13.98
C GLY A 50 2.16 -16.99 15.36
N THR A 51 1.90 -17.94 16.26
CA THR A 51 1.44 -17.67 17.64
C THR A 51 2.59 -17.11 18.50
N LEU A 52 2.26 -16.51 19.64
CA LEU A 52 3.27 -15.94 20.55
C LEU A 52 4.31 -16.98 20.99
N SER A 53 3.89 -18.20 21.30
CA SER A 53 4.77 -19.27 21.74
C SER A 53 5.76 -19.69 20.65
N VAL A 54 5.31 -19.73 19.39
CA VAL A 54 6.16 -20.03 18.23
C VAL A 54 7.16 -18.90 18.00
N ARG A 55 6.66 -17.64 18.01
CA ARG A 55 7.55 -16.49 17.81
C ARG A 55 8.61 -16.35 18.90
N LYS A 56 8.25 -16.62 20.16
CA LYS A 56 9.23 -16.60 21.28
C LYS A 56 10.39 -17.55 21.02
N LYS A 57 10.13 -18.81 20.64
CA LYS A 57 11.15 -19.78 20.28
C LYS A 57 12.01 -19.35 19.09
N MET A 58 11.41 -18.71 18.09
CA MET A 58 12.12 -18.18 16.94
C MET A 58 13.02 -17.00 17.33
N ILE A 59 12.55 -16.08 18.17
CA ILE A 59 13.32 -14.92 18.64
C ILE A 59 14.55 -15.37 19.45
N GLU A 60 14.44 -16.41 20.27
CA GLU A 60 15.55 -16.97 21.02
C GLU A 60 16.69 -17.47 20.10
N GLN A 61 16.40 -17.76 18.84
CA GLN A 61 17.36 -18.28 17.86
C GLN A 61 17.93 -17.20 16.92
N ILE A 62 17.63 -15.93 17.12
CA ILE A 62 18.02 -14.81 16.22
C ILE A 62 19.53 -14.86 15.86
N ASN A 63 20.39 -15.13 16.83
CA ASN A 63 21.83 -15.14 16.64
C ASN A 63 22.36 -16.25 15.70
N ASN A 64 21.51 -17.22 15.34
CA ASN A 64 21.86 -18.30 14.41
C ASN A 64 21.58 -17.94 12.95
N TYR A 65 21.07 -16.75 12.68
CA TYR A 65 20.63 -16.31 11.36
C TYR A 65 21.29 -14.99 10.97
N ASP A 66 21.48 -14.79 9.66
CA ASP A 66 22.02 -13.55 9.12
C ASP A 66 20.95 -12.47 9.00
N VAL A 67 19.74 -12.86 8.58
CA VAL A 67 18.61 -11.94 8.35
C VAL A 67 17.35 -12.44 9.03
N ILE A 68 16.76 -11.56 9.82
CA ILE A 68 15.47 -11.76 10.48
C ILE A 68 14.42 -10.96 9.73
N ILE A 69 13.31 -11.58 9.32
CA ILE A 69 12.18 -10.90 8.70
C ILE A 69 10.97 -10.98 9.62
N THR A 70 10.39 -9.84 9.96
CA THR A 70 9.23 -9.76 10.85
C THR A 70 8.31 -8.61 10.48
N SER A 71 7.18 -8.47 11.18
CA SER A 71 6.25 -7.37 10.91
C SER A 71 6.24 -6.31 12.00
N TYR A 72 5.81 -5.08 11.63
CA TYR A 72 5.61 -3.98 12.57
C TYR A 72 4.73 -4.38 13.77
N ASP A 73 3.66 -5.16 13.53
CA ASP A 73 2.76 -5.61 14.59
C ASP A 73 3.42 -6.61 15.52
N TYR A 74 4.29 -7.50 15.01
CA TYR A 74 5.01 -8.44 15.86
C TYR A 74 6.09 -7.74 16.67
N ILE A 75 6.84 -6.80 16.09
CA ILE A 75 7.77 -5.96 16.87
C ILE A 75 7.04 -5.26 18.01
N ARG A 76 5.90 -4.63 17.75
CA ARG A 76 5.13 -3.94 18.78
C ARG A 76 4.64 -4.86 19.90
N ARG A 77 4.17 -6.07 19.53
CA ARG A 77 3.60 -7.03 20.52
C ARG A 77 4.66 -7.71 21.36
N ASP A 78 5.80 -8.01 20.74
CA ASP A 78 6.85 -8.84 21.31
C ASP A 78 8.09 -8.02 21.65
N PHE A 79 7.97 -6.70 21.76
CA PHE A 79 9.09 -5.75 21.89
C PHE A 79 10.10 -6.14 22.97
N GLU A 80 9.62 -6.55 24.14
CA GLU A 80 10.47 -6.94 25.27
C GLU A 80 11.42 -8.12 24.93
N LEU A 81 10.98 -9.01 24.02
CA LEU A 81 11.80 -10.14 23.60
C LEU A 81 12.93 -9.72 22.66
N TYR A 82 12.80 -8.59 21.97
CA TYR A 82 13.83 -8.07 21.06
C TYR A 82 14.87 -7.19 21.75
N LYS A 83 14.57 -6.63 22.91
CA LYS A 83 15.47 -5.72 23.66
C LYS A 83 16.90 -6.27 23.89
N PRO A 84 17.12 -7.59 24.18
CA PRO A 84 18.46 -8.10 24.39
C PRO A 84 19.34 -8.10 23.15
N PHE A 85 18.75 -8.00 21.96
CA PHE A 85 19.49 -8.14 20.70
C PHE A 85 19.96 -6.77 20.19
N LYS A 86 21.18 -6.77 19.62
CA LYS A 86 21.74 -5.63 18.89
C LYS A 86 21.96 -6.04 17.44
N PHE A 87 21.18 -5.46 16.54
CA PHE A 87 21.23 -5.78 15.13
C PHE A 87 22.35 -5.01 14.41
N GLU A 88 22.90 -5.58 13.34
CA GLU A 88 23.82 -4.84 12.48
C GLU A 88 23.05 -3.80 11.66
N TYR A 89 22.04 -4.25 10.93
CA TYR A 89 21.11 -3.34 10.23
C TYR A 89 19.68 -3.51 10.72
N ILE A 90 18.97 -2.38 10.88
CA ILE A 90 17.53 -2.33 11.05
C ILE A 90 16.96 -1.71 9.79
N VAL A 91 16.24 -2.51 9.02
CA VAL A 91 15.63 -2.11 7.74
C VAL A 91 14.12 -2.03 7.90
N LEU A 92 13.55 -0.86 7.61
CA LEU A 92 12.10 -0.69 7.50
C LEU A 92 11.67 -0.74 6.04
N ASP A 93 10.84 -1.68 5.68
CA ASP A 93 10.17 -1.68 4.39
C ASP A 93 8.77 -1.08 4.52
N GLU A 94 8.35 -0.31 3.50
CA GLU A 94 7.15 0.53 3.55
C GLU A 94 7.16 1.43 4.81
N ALA A 95 8.23 2.22 4.95
CA ALA A 95 8.50 3.02 6.16
C ALA A 95 7.38 4.02 6.52
N GLN A 96 6.42 4.29 5.63
CA GLN A 96 5.22 5.07 5.95
C GLN A 96 4.37 4.44 7.08
N TYR A 97 4.61 3.19 7.47
CA TYR A 97 3.99 2.58 8.65
C TYR A 97 4.38 3.25 9.97
N ILE A 98 5.49 4.01 9.99
CA ILE A 98 5.93 4.79 11.15
C ILE A 98 5.75 6.31 10.96
N LYS A 99 5.02 6.75 9.95
CA LYS A 99 4.79 8.17 9.62
C LYS A 99 4.20 9.00 10.78
N ASN A 100 3.40 8.38 11.63
CA ASN A 100 2.90 9.00 12.84
C ASN A 100 3.71 8.52 14.04
N GLN A 101 4.54 9.43 14.58
CA GLN A 101 5.42 9.20 15.73
C GLN A 101 4.70 8.74 17.00
N ALA A 102 3.42 9.13 17.18
CA ALA A 102 2.64 8.80 18.37
C ALA A 102 2.18 7.33 18.41
N THR A 103 2.26 6.61 17.28
CA THR A 103 1.81 5.22 17.21
C THR A 103 2.71 4.27 17.99
N LYS A 104 2.10 3.22 18.54
CA LYS A 104 2.86 2.16 19.24
C LYS A 104 3.86 1.46 18.32
N ASN A 105 3.54 1.32 17.02
CA ASN A 105 4.46 0.76 16.04
C ASN A 105 5.72 1.61 15.86
N ALA A 106 5.54 2.94 15.71
CA ALA A 106 6.66 3.86 15.54
C ALA A 106 7.59 3.84 16.77
N ARG A 107 7.02 3.87 17.97
CA ARG A 107 7.80 3.84 19.23
C ARG A 107 8.61 2.54 19.34
N ALA A 108 7.95 1.38 19.21
CA ALA A 108 8.61 0.09 19.34
C ALA A 108 9.79 -0.08 18.36
N VAL A 109 9.63 0.37 17.11
CA VAL A 109 10.68 0.25 16.10
C VAL A 109 11.86 1.20 16.38
N LYS A 110 11.58 2.42 16.85
CA LYS A 110 12.61 3.42 17.17
C LYS A 110 13.50 3.01 18.37
N GLU A 111 12.95 2.23 19.30
CA GLU A 111 13.64 1.74 20.48
C GLU A 111 14.53 0.50 20.22
N LEU A 112 14.45 -0.13 19.05
CA LEU A 112 15.32 -1.26 18.72
C LEU A 112 16.80 -0.82 18.64
N HIS A 113 17.69 -1.69 19.13
CA HIS A 113 19.13 -1.45 19.12
C HIS A 113 19.74 -1.96 17.80
N GLY A 114 20.37 -1.08 17.05
CA GLY A 114 21.07 -1.41 15.81
C GLY A 114 22.21 -0.47 15.49
N THR A 115 23.21 -0.96 14.74
CA THR A 115 24.37 -0.17 14.32
C THR A 115 23.99 0.80 13.21
N HIS A 116 23.23 0.31 12.22
CA HIS A 116 22.81 1.10 11.07
C HIS A 116 21.29 0.97 10.85
N ARG A 117 20.68 2.00 10.27
CA ARG A 117 19.22 2.05 10.05
C ARG A 117 18.91 2.48 8.62
N PHE A 118 17.99 1.77 7.98
CA PHE A 118 17.50 2.05 6.63
C PHE A 118 15.98 2.13 6.61
N ALA A 119 15.45 3.02 5.78
CA ALA A 119 14.02 3.16 5.54
C ALA A 119 13.73 3.08 4.04
N LEU A 120 13.02 2.07 3.62
CA LEU A 120 12.57 1.87 2.25
C LEU A 120 11.12 2.33 2.13
N THR A 121 10.85 3.25 1.22
CA THR A 121 9.50 3.74 0.94
C THR A 121 9.35 4.13 -0.53
N GLY A 122 8.15 4.01 -1.08
CA GLY A 122 7.81 4.56 -2.39
C GLY A 122 7.52 6.06 -2.31
N THR A 123 7.10 6.54 -1.14
CA THR A 123 6.63 7.91 -0.92
C THR A 123 7.12 8.39 0.45
N PRO A 124 8.28 9.07 0.52
CA PRO A 124 8.83 9.54 1.80
C PRO A 124 7.99 10.64 2.46
N ILE A 125 7.21 11.37 1.67
CA ILE A 125 6.24 12.38 2.11
C ILE A 125 4.95 12.13 1.32
N GLU A 126 3.89 11.72 2.00
CA GLU A 126 2.56 11.55 1.39
C GLU A 126 1.68 12.77 1.65
N ASN A 127 1.60 13.22 2.90
CA ASN A 127 0.65 14.24 3.31
C ASN A 127 1.24 15.37 4.16
N SER A 128 2.37 15.17 4.85
CA SER A 128 2.92 16.19 5.74
C SER A 128 4.41 16.05 5.99
N LEU A 129 5.06 17.16 6.38
CA LEU A 129 6.46 17.17 6.81
C LEU A 129 6.68 16.41 8.13
N ALA A 130 5.64 16.24 8.95
CA ALA A 130 5.70 15.41 10.15
C ALA A 130 6.02 13.94 9.84
N GLU A 131 5.58 13.44 8.67
CA GLU A 131 5.90 12.08 8.20
C GLU A 131 7.40 11.93 7.93
N LEU A 132 8.00 12.93 7.25
CA LEU A 132 9.45 12.99 7.00
C LEU A 132 10.21 13.01 8.31
N TRP A 133 9.80 13.89 9.25
CA TRP A 133 10.43 13.97 10.57
C TRP A 133 10.42 12.62 11.29
N SER A 134 9.29 11.90 11.28
CA SER A 134 9.19 10.61 11.97
C SER A 134 10.12 9.54 11.39
N ILE A 135 10.31 9.54 10.07
CA ILE A 135 11.26 8.63 9.40
C ILE A 135 12.72 9.01 9.77
N PHE A 136 13.05 10.31 9.75
CA PHE A 136 14.39 10.76 10.12
C PHE A 136 14.71 10.55 11.60
N ASP A 137 13.73 10.69 12.48
CA ASP A 137 13.89 10.38 13.89
C ASP A 137 14.17 8.88 14.16
N PHE A 138 13.65 7.99 13.28
CA PHE A 138 14.07 6.59 13.27
C PHE A 138 15.48 6.44 12.72
N LEU A 139 15.83 7.03 11.57
CA LEU A 139 17.13 6.87 10.90
C LEU A 139 18.27 7.42 11.74
N MET A 140 18.12 8.63 12.22
CA MET A 140 19.12 9.42 12.95
C MET A 140 18.43 10.22 14.07
N PRO A 141 18.27 9.65 15.26
CA PRO A 141 17.61 10.31 16.37
C PRO A 141 18.22 11.69 16.65
N ASN A 142 17.36 12.69 16.83
CA ASN A 142 17.70 14.10 17.07
C ASN A 142 18.37 14.86 15.91
N TYR A 143 18.59 14.26 14.76
CA TYR A 143 19.19 14.95 13.60
C TYR A 143 18.32 16.13 13.11
N LEU A 144 17.02 15.96 13.04
CA LEU A 144 16.06 17.02 12.75
C LEU A 144 15.47 17.66 14.03
N TYR A 145 16.24 17.62 15.11
CA TYR A 145 15.82 18.11 16.44
C TYR A 145 14.59 17.36 17.00
N ASN A 146 14.08 17.80 18.17
CA ASN A 146 12.81 17.30 18.66
C ASN A 146 11.64 17.81 17.80
N TYR A 147 10.50 17.11 17.84
CA TYR A 147 9.36 17.43 16.98
C TYR A 147 8.79 18.84 17.19
N ASN A 148 8.81 19.36 18.42
CA ASN A 148 8.32 20.72 18.68
C ASN A 148 9.18 21.76 17.97
N TYR A 149 10.51 21.63 18.06
CA TYR A 149 11.44 22.50 17.35
C TYR A 149 11.27 22.39 15.84
N PHE A 150 11.19 21.17 15.30
CA PHE A 150 10.97 20.92 13.88
C PHE A 150 9.67 21.55 13.37
N ARG A 151 8.60 21.43 14.14
CA ARG A 151 7.30 22.00 13.80
C ARG A 151 7.35 23.54 13.74
N GLU A 152 7.99 24.18 14.71
CA GLU A 152 8.05 25.65 14.77
C GLU A 152 9.01 26.25 13.73
N HIS A 153 10.13 25.58 13.40
CA HIS A 153 11.18 26.14 12.55
C HIS A 153 11.15 25.64 11.09
N PHE A 154 10.44 24.55 10.82
CA PHE A 154 10.34 23.98 9.47
C PHE A 154 8.89 23.74 9.05
N GLU A 155 8.11 22.94 9.79
CA GLU A 155 6.78 22.54 9.33
C GLU A 155 5.81 23.71 9.18
N ARG A 156 5.66 24.54 10.20
CA ARG A 156 4.78 25.72 10.16
C ARG A 156 5.24 26.77 9.16
N PRO A 157 6.51 27.22 9.17
CA PRO A 157 6.98 28.20 8.20
C PRO A 157 6.80 27.73 6.75
N ILE A 158 7.11 26.45 6.44
CA ILE A 158 7.01 25.92 5.08
C ILE A 158 5.53 25.77 4.64
N VAL A 159 4.66 25.25 5.53
CA VAL A 159 3.30 24.91 5.17
C VAL A 159 2.33 26.08 5.24
N ARG A 160 2.53 27.01 6.21
CA ARG A 160 1.62 28.14 6.43
C ARG A 160 2.11 29.41 5.80
N ASP A 161 3.42 29.68 5.94
CA ASP A 161 4.01 30.95 5.57
C ASP A 161 4.74 30.88 4.22
N GLU A 162 4.75 29.69 3.58
CA GLU A 162 5.44 29.40 2.31
C GLU A 162 6.91 29.83 2.30
N ASP A 163 7.58 29.74 3.48
CA ASP A 163 8.97 30.14 3.69
C ASP A 163 9.93 29.27 2.87
N LYS A 164 10.45 29.86 1.79
CA LYS A 164 11.40 29.22 0.87
C LYS A 164 12.76 28.96 1.51
N ASP A 165 13.20 29.81 2.43
CA ASP A 165 14.50 29.65 3.09
C ASP A 165 14.47 28.47 4.07
N ALA A 166 13.37 28.31 4.82
CA ALA A 166 13.16 27.14 5.66
C ALA A 166 13.09 25.86 4.81
N GLN A 167 12.43 25.89 3.64
CA GLN A 167 12.36 24.78 2.70
C GLN A 167 13.74 24.39 2.16
N ILE A 168 14.56 25.38 1.75
CA ILE A 168 15.91 25.15 1.23
C ILE A 168 16.82 24.58 2.33
N ARG A 169 16.72 25.11 3.57
CA ARG A 169 17.50 24.57 4.70
C ARG A 169 17.13 23.13 4.99
N LEU A 170 15.84 22.80 5.09
CA LEU A 170 15.40 21.43 5.33
C LEU A 170 15.85 20.49 4.20
N LYS A 171 15.70 20.92 2.94
CA LYS A 171 16.15 20.13 1.78
C LYS A 171 17.64 19.82 1.88
N LYS A 172 18.51 20.81 2.15
CA LYS A 172 19.95 20.61 2.31
C LYS A 172 20.30 19.62 3.43
N MET A 173 19.51 19.60 4.51
CA MET A 173 19.73 18.68 5.62
C MET A 173 19.39 17.24 5.23
N VAL A 174 18.29 17.00 4.52
CA VAL A 174 17.78 15.64 4.27
C VAL A 174 18.32 15.02 2.98
N GLU A 175 18.62 15.80 1.96
CA GLU A 175 19.01 15.36 0.62
C GLU A 175 20.21 14.39 0.62
N PRO A 176 21.28 14.56 1.42
CA PRO A 176 22.40 13.62 1.43
C PRO A 176 22.06 12.19 1.90
N PHE A 177 20.92 12.02 2.59
CA PHE A 177 20.48 10.74 3.15
C PHE A 177 19.34 10.10 2.38
N ILE A 178 18.87 10.74 1.28
CA ILE A 178 17.77 10.27 0.47
C ILE A 178 18.28 9.85 -0.90
N LEU A 179 18.18 8.55 -1.19
CA LEU A 179 18.39 8.04 -2.54
C LEU A 179 17.03 7.83 -3.19
N ARG A 180 16.67 8.68 -4.14
CA ARG A 180 15.45 8.57 -4.94
C ARG A 180 15.80 8.40 -6.41
N ARG A 181 15.22 7.37 -7.04
CA ARG A 181 15.28 7.17 -8.48
C ARG A 181 13.88 6.86 -8.98
N THR A 182 13.48 7.53 -10.04
CA THR A 182 12.22 7.24 -10.70
C THR A 182 12.40 6.09 -11.68
N LYS A 183 11.31 5.40 -12.03
CA LYS A 183 11.36 4.32 -13.03
C LYS A 183 11.83 4.84 -14.39
N GLN A 184 11.38 6.02 -14.78
CA GLN A 184 11.75 6.66 -16.04
C GLN A 184 13.25 6.94 -16.17
N GLU A 185 13.93 7.24 -15.05
CA GLU A 185 15.38 7.50 -15.03
C GLU A 185 16.23 6.23 -15.13
N VAL A 186 15.67 5.06 -14.83
CA VAL A 186 16.48 3.84 -14.62
C VAL A 186 16.09 2.72 -15.59
N LEU A 187 14.89 2.72 -16.15
CA LEU A 187 14.33 1.61 -16.89
C LEU A 187 13.93 2.06 -18.31
N GLU A 188 14.93 2.21 -19.17
CA GLU A 188 14.73 2.51 -20.61
C GLU A 188 14.02 1.36 -21.37
N GLU A 189 14.06 0.14 -20.82
CA GLU A 189 13.49 -1.07 -21.42
C GLU A 189 11.99 -1.26 -21.13
N LEU A 190 11.40 -0.51 -20.18
CA LEU A 190 9.96 -0.60 -19.93
C LEU A 190 9.20 0.14 -21.02
N PRO A 191 8.16 -0.49 -21.61
CA PRO A 191 7.28 0.20 -22.55
C PRO A 191 6.58 1.38 -21.85
N ASP A 192 6.22 2.39 -22.64
CA ASP A 192 5.48 3.54 -22.12
C ASP A 192 4.16 3.12 -21.46
N LYS A 193 3.88 3.70 -20.31
CA LYS A 193 2.61 3.53 -19.63
C LYS A 193 1.55 4.39 -20.30
N ILE A 194 0.56 3.76 -20.91
CA ILE A 194 -0.58 4.45 -21.51
C ILE A 194 -1.69 4.54 -20.46
N GLU A 195 -2.14 5.75 -20.14
CA GLU A 195 -3.25 5.98 -19.23
C GLU A 195 -4.45 6.56 -19.98
N ASN A 196 -5.58 5.86 -19.88
CA ASN A 196 -6.84 6.26 -20.50
C ASN A 196 -7.92 6.50 -19.44
N ASN A 197 -8.52 7.68 -19.44
CA ASN A 197 -9.68 8.00 -18.62
C ASN A 197 -10.95 7.81 -19.45
N ILE A 198 -11.69 6.75 -19.16
CA ILE A 198 -12.94 6.43 -19.85
C ILE A 198 -14.11 7.04 -19.05
N LYS A 199 -14.78 8.01 -19.65
CA LYS A 199 -15.98 8.63 -19.08
C LYS A 199 -17.20 7.86 -19.54
N ILE A 200 -17.99 7.36 -18.59
CA ILE A 200 -19.23 6.62 -18.85
C ILE A 200 -20.41 7.48 -18.40
N ALA A 201 -21.32 7.75 -19.30
CA ALA A 201 -22.59 8.42 -18.98
C ALA A 201 -23.52 7.48 -18.23
N PHE A 202 -24.27 8.00 -17.29
CA PHE A 202 -25.39 7.30 -16.69
C PHE A 202 -26.48 7.02 -17.72
N ASN A 203 -27.17 5.91 -17.61
CA ASN A 203 -28.46 5.78 -18.22
C ASN A 203 -29.51 6.60 -17.44
N LYS A 204 -30.74 6.71 -17.97
CA LYS A 204 -31.79 7.55 -17.37
C LYS A 204 -32.19 7.11 -15.94
N GLU A 205 -32.17 5.81 -15.68
CA GLU A 205 -32.53 5.25 -14.37
C GLU A 205 -31.42 5.54 -13.35
N GLU A 206 -30.16 5.33 -13.73
CA GLU A 206 -28.98 5.65 -12.92
C GLU A 206 -28.91 7.14 -12.60
N GLU A 207 -29.17 7.99 -13.57
CA GLU A 207 -29.17 9.46 -13.40
C GLU A 207 -30.24 9.90 -12.41
N ASN A 208 -31.48 9.40 -12.58
CA ASN A 208 -32.59 9.72 -11.67
C ASN A 208 -32.26 9.27 -10.23
N LEU A 209 -31.71 8.10 -10.06
CA LEU A 209 -31.32 7.56 -8.76
C LEU A 209 -30.20 8.41 -8.12
N TYR A 210 -29.20 8.79 -8.91
CA TYR A 210 -28.12 9.65 -8.44
C TYR A 210 -28.64 11.02 -8.00
N ILE A 211 -29.49 11.66 -8.81
CA ILE A 211 -30.08 12.97 -8.49
C ILE A 211 -30.97 12.90 -7.25
N ALA A 212 -31.79 11.87 -7.09
CA ALA A 212 -32.60 11.67 -5.89
C ALA A 212 -31.75 11.59 -4.62
N ASN A 213 -30.67 10.78 -4.64
CA ASN A 213 -29.75 10.67 -3.50
C ASN A 213 -28.99 11.98 -3.25
N LEU A 214 -28.57 12.70 -4.29
CA LEU A 214 -27.90 13.99 -4.17
C LEU A 214 -28.84 15.03 -3.53
N SER A 215 -30.11 15.06 -3.94
CA SER A 215 -31.12 15.97 -3.38
C SER A 215 -31.38 15.69 -1.90
N GLN A 216 -31.47 14.41 -1.53
CA GLN A 216 -31.58 13.99 -0.12
C GLN A 216 -30.38 14.46 0.70
N ILE A 217 -29.17 14.23 0.21
CA ILE A 217 -27.92 14.65 0.88
C ILE A 217 -27.86 16.16 1.03
N ASN A 218 -28.24 16.92 0.00
CA ASN A 218 -28.26 18.36 0.08
C ASN A 218 -29.28 18.88 1.13
N SER A 219 -30.45 18.24 1.26
CA SER A 219 -31.44 18.55 2.29
C SER A 219 -30.88 18.26 3.70
N GLU A 220 -30.25 17.10 3.91
CA GLU A 220 -29.66 16.71 5.19
C GLU A 220 -28.50 17.66 5.57
N LEU A 221 -27.67 18.08 4.60
CA LEU A 221 -26.58 19.03 4.84
C LEU A 221 -27.09 20.41 5.20
N LYS A 222 -28.16 20.91 4.55
CA LYS A 222 -28.78 22.20 4.89
C LYS A 222 -29.30 22.19 6.33
N THR A 223 -30.01 21.14 6.71
CA THR A 223 -30.53 20.98 8.07
C THR A 223 -29.41 20.92 9.12
N ALA A 224 -28.28 20.23 8.79
CA ALA A 224 -27.13 20.15 9.68
C ALA A 224 -26.39 21.50 9.83
N LEU A 225 -26.34 22.31 8.77
CA LEU A 225 -25.79 23.67 8.77
C LEU A 225 -26.61 24.60 9.65
N ASP A 226 -27.93 24.52 9.57
CA ASP A 226 -28.86 25.37 10.36
C ASP A 226 -28.74 25.11 11.87
N VAL A 227 -28.29 23.92 12.27
CA VAL A 227 -28.12 23.51 13.68
C VAL A 227 -26.66 23.63 14.17
N GLU A 228 -25.76 24.19 13.36
CA GLU A 228 -24.31 24.28 13.64
C GLU A 228 -23.62 22.95 14.02
N ARG A 229 -24.23 21.81 13.69
CA ARG A 229 -23.72 20.46 13.98
C ARG A 229 -23.39 19.71 12.69
N ILE A 230 -22.24 20.01 12.09
CA ILE A 230 -21.73 19.23 10.96
C ILE A 230 -20.84 18.11 11.48
N ASP A 231 -21.33 16.88 11.40
CA ASP A 231 -20.49 15.70 11.62
C ASP A 231 -19.74 15.33 10.33
N LYS A 232 -18.40 15.47 10.35
CA LYS A 232 -17.54 15.10 9.22
C LYS A 232 -17.71 13.63 8.81
N ILE A 233 -18.07 12.75 9.75
CA ILE A 233 -18.29 11.32 9.50
C ILE A 233 -19.55 11.14 8.65
N GLN A 234 -20.63 11.88 8.93
CA GLN A 234 -21.85 11.85 8.13
C GLN A 234 -21.61 12.32 6.71
N ILE A 235 -20.89 13.43 6.52
CA ILE A 235 -20.55 13.93 5.17
C ILE A 235 -19.76 12.85 4.39
N LEU A 236 -18.76 12.23 5.03
CA LEU A 236 -17.98 11.18 4.38
C LEU A 236 -18.84 9.96 4.02
N ALA A 237 -19.80 9.59 4.86
CA ALA A 237 -20.74 8.50 4.57
C ALA A 237 -21.65 8.84 3.37
N MET A 238 -22.17 10.06 3.31
CA MET A 238 -22.97 10.54 2.17
C MET A 238 -22.18 10.54 0.86
N MET A 239 -20.96 11.07 0.86
CA MET A 239 -20.08 11.02 -0.31
C MET A 239 -19.74 9.58 -0.73
N THR A 240 -19.56 8.68 0.25
CA THR A 240 -19.30 7.26 -0.01
C THR A 240 -20.50 6.63 -0.69
N ARG A 241 -21.72 6.93 -0.26
CA ARG A 241 -22.96 6.45 -0.86
C ARG A 241 -23.10 6.88 -2.32
N LEU A 242 -22.84 8.16 -2.64
CA LEU A 242 -22.85 8.63 -4.04
C LEU A 242 -21.79 7.91 -4.89
N ARG A 243 -20.60 7.69 -4.37
CA ARG A 243 -19.57 6.94 -5.08
C ARG A 243 -19.97 5.47 -5.32
N GLN A 244 -20.65 4.84 -4.38
CA GLN A 244 -21.17 3.48 -4.56
C GLN A 244 -22.22 3.43 -5.67
N ILE A 245 -23.13 4.42 -5.75
CA ILE A 245 -24.09 4.55 -6.86
C ILE A 245 -23.36 4.69 -8.19
N CYS A 246 -22.31 5.51 -8.25
CA CYS A 246 -21.47 5.65 -9.45
C CYS A 246 -20.73 4.38 -9.85
N CYS A 247 -20.49 3.44 -8.92
CA CYS A 247 -19.91 2.14 -9.24
C CYS A 247 -20.98 1.19 -9.80
N ASP A 248 -21.98 0.90 -8.97
CA ASP A 248 -23.15 0.11 -9.35
C ASP A 248 -24.22 0.29 -8.26
N ALA A 249 -25.39 0.72 -8.62
CA ALA A 249 -26.46 1.02 -7.68
C ALA A 249 -26.94 -0.24 -6.90
N ARG A 250 -26.73 -1.43 -7.43
CA ARG A 250 -27.03 -2.72 -6.76
C ARG A 250 -26.24 -2.89 -5.45
N ILE A 251 -25.21 -2.13 -5.21
CA ILE A 251 -24.49 -2.13 -3.93
C ILE A 251 -25.38 -1.68 -2.78
N LEU A 252 -26.30 -0.76 -3.05
CA LEU A 252 -27.19 -0.14 -2.07
C LEU A 252 -28.66 -0.59 -2.22
N TYR A 253 -29.06 -0.98 -3.41
CA TYR A 253 -30.45 -1.27 -3.78
C TYR A 253 -30.54 -2.63 -4.42
N ASN A 254 -31.00 -3.63 -3.66
CA ASN A 254 -31.09 -5.02 -4.10
C ASN A 254 -32.20 -5.27 -5.16
N GLU A 255 -33.16 -4.36 -5.25
CA GLU A 255 -34.27 -4.40 -6.21
C GLU A 255 -33.86 -4.05 -7.64
N ILE A 256 -32.68 -3.43 -7.83
CA ILE A 256 -32.19 -3.06 -9.15
C ILE A 256 -31.71 -4.30 -9.90
N ILE A 257 -32.18 -4.48 -11.11
CA ILE A 257 -31.86 -5.62 -11.97
C ILE A 257 -30.86 -5.20 -13.05
N GLY A 258 -29.83 -6.00 -13.22
CA GLY A 258 -28.80 -5.83 -14.27
C GLY A 258 -27.64 -4.91 -13.86
N PRO A 259 -26.51 -5.04 -14.59
CA PRO A 259 -25.32 -4.27 -14.33
C PRO A 259 -25.43 -2.81 -14.74
N SER A 260 -24.77 -1.94 -13.99
CA SER A 260 -24.67 -0.50 -14.31
C SER A 260 -23.98 -0.27 -15.66
N SER A 261 -24.17 0.92 -16.24
CA SER A 261 -23.48 1.36 -17.46
C SER A 261 -21.96 1.26 -17.32
N LYS A 262 -21.43 1.59 -16.14
CA LYS A 262 -20.01 1.48 -15.82
C LYS A 262 -19.55 0.02 -15.73
N MET A 263 -20.35 -0.85 -15.13
CA MET A 263 -20.08 -2.29 -15.05
C MET A 263 -20.03 -2.91 -16.44
N LYS A 264 -20.99 -2.59 -17.32
CA LYS A 264 -21.03 -3.04 -18.71
C LYS A 264 -19.77 -2.63 -19.48
N ALA A 265 -19.40 -1.36 -19.41
CA ALA A 265 -18.19 -0.87 -20.07
C ALA A 265 -16.91 -1.56 -19.55
N CYS A 266 -16.84 -1.84 -18.24
CA CYS A 266 -15.74 -2.59 -17.65
C CYS A 266 -15.66 -4.03 -18.18
N LEU A 267 -16.81 -4.73 -18.25
CA LEU A 267 -16.89 -6.08 -18.79
C LEU A 267 -16.49 -6.12 -20.27
N ASP A 268 -16.87 -5.13 -21.07
CA ASP A 268 -16.49 -5.03 -22.49
C ASP A 268 -14.95 -4.90 -22.66
N ILE A 269 -14.29 -4.14 -21.77
CA ILE A 269 -12.83 -4.05 -21.75
C ILE A 269 -12.20 -5.40 -21.40
N ILE A 270 -12.73 -6.08 -20.38
CA ILE A 270 -12.24 -7.40 -19.97
C ILE A 270 -12.41 -8.43 -21.06
N LYS A 271 -13.56 -8.44 -21.76
CA LYS A 271 -13.80 -9.36 -22.89
C LYS A 271 -12.78 -9.15 -24.01
N LYS A 272 -12.56 -7.90 -24.40
CA LYS A 272 -11.53 -7.57 -25.40
C LYS A 272 -10.11 -7.96 -24.96
N ALA A 273 -9.82 -7.80 -23.68
CA ALA A 273 -8.54 -8.24 -23.14
C ALA A 273 -8.37 -9.77 -23.24
N LYS A 274 -9.42 -10.54 -22.88
CA LYS A 274 -9.44 -12.00 -22.99
C LYS A 274 -9.25 -12.46 -24.44
N GLU A 275 -9.95 -11.84 -25.41
CA GLU A 275 -9.80 -12.13 -26.84
C GLU A 275 -8.35 -11.92 -27.33
N ASN A 276 -7.62 -10.98 -26.74
CA ASN A 276 -6.23 -10.68 -27.04
C ASN A 276 -5.23 -11.45 -26.15
N ASN A 277 -5.67 -12.43 -25.37
CA ASN A 277 -4.86 -13.18 -24.41
C ASN A 277 -4.11 -12.27 -23.41
N GLN A 278 -4.72 -11.15 -23.02
CA GLN A 278 -4.16 -10.19 -22.08
C GLN A 278 -4.80 -10.36 -20.70
N LYS A 279 -3.96 -10.49 -19.69
CA LYS A 279 -4.43 -10.57 -18.31
C LYS A 279 -4.74 -9.19 -17.73
N VAL A 280 -5.78 -9.12 -16.90
CA VAL A 280 -6.31 -7.89 -16.34
C VAL A 280 -6.16 -7.89 -14.81
N LEU A 281 -5.61 -6.81 -14.25
CA LEU A 281 -5.77 -6.48 -12.84
C LEU A 281 -6.90 -5.46 -12.69
N LEU A 282 -7.87 -5.77 -11.85
CA LEU A 282 -8.96 -4.84 -11.56
C LEU A 282 -8.96 -4.46 -10.09
N PHE A 283 -8.84 -3.17 -9.83
CA PHE A 283 -8.83 -2.61 -8.48
C PHE A 283 -10.15 -1.89 -8.18
N SER A 284 -10.69 -2.13 -7.00
CA SER A 284 -11.81 -1.35 -6.46
C SER A 284 -11.60 -1.05 -4.97
N SER A 285 -12.06 0.11 -4.52
CA SER A 285 -12.08 0.47 -3.09
C SER A 285 -13.26 -0.19 -2.36
N PHE A 286 -14.27 -0.65 -3.08
CA PHE A 286 -15.45 -1.33 -2.54
C PHE A 286 -15.41 -2.83 -2.81
N THR A 287 -15.38 -3.64 -1.76
CA THR A 287 -15.46 -5.10 -1.89
C THR A 287 -16.79 -5.54 -2.49
N SER A 288 -17.89 -4.85 -2.19
CA SER A 288 -19.20 -5.07 -2.78
C SER A 288 -19.22 -4.91 -4.30
N SER A 289 -18.40 -3.99 -4.86
CA SER A 289 -18.23 -3.90 -6.31
C SER A 289 -17.52 -5.13 -6.88
N LEU A 290 -16.53 -5.66 -6.14
CA LEU A 290 -15.82 -6.89 -6.54
C LEU A 290 -16.77 -8.11 -6.51
N ASP A 291 -17.65 -8.18 -5.50
CA ASP A 291 -18.66 -9.26 -5.40
C ASP A 291 -19.65 -9.23 -6.57
N LEU A 292 -20.03 -8.03 -7.04
CA LEU A 292 -20.87 -7.88 -8.23
C LEU A 292 -20.12 -8.24 -9.52
N LEU A 293 -18.86 -7.78 -9.64
CA LEU A 293 -17.99 -8.14 -10.77
C LEU A 293 -17.79 -9.67 -10.85
N GLU A 294 -17.55 -10.32 -9.72
CA GLU A 294 -17.42 -11.78 -9.64
C GLU A 294 -18.65 -12.49 -10.22
N LYS A 295 -19.88 -12.02 -9.86
CA LYS A 295 -21.11 -12.57 -10.38
C LYS A 295 -21.25 -12.39 -11.90
N GLU A 296 -20.88 -11.22 -12.41
CA GLU A 296 -20.96 -10.94 -13.85
C GLU A 296 -19.88 -11.72 -14.64
N LEU A 297 -18.64 -11.82 -14.13
CA LEU A 297 -17.59 -12.61 -14.77
C LEU A 297 -17.95 -14.09 -14.88
N ARG A 298 -18.60 -14.64 -13.85
CA ARG A 298 -19.12 -16.04 -13.90
C ARG A 298 -20.15 -16.23 -14.99
N LYS A 299 -21.05 -15.28 -15.22
CA LYS A 299 -22.05 -15.36 -16.29
C LYS A 299 -21.43 -15.36 -17.69
N GLU A 300 -20.30 -14.71 -17.83
CA GLU A 300 -19.58 -14.54 -19.09
C GLU A 300 -18.46 -15.59 -19.30
N ASP A 301 -18.38 -16.60 -18.43
CA ASP A 301 -17.35 -17.66 -18.44
C ASP A 301 -15.92 -17.10 -18.53
N ILE A 302 -15.66 -16.04 -17.74
CA ILE A 302 -14.34 -15.40 -17.59
C ILE A 302 -13.70 -15.88 -16.30
N SER A 303 -12.50 -16.45 -16.41
CA SER A 303 -11.75 -16.93 -15.25
C SER A 303 -11.21 -15.79 -14.40
N TYR A 304 -11.26 -15.93 -13.07
CA TYR A 304 -10.81 -14.87 -12.18
C TYR A 304 -10.30 -15.38 -10.83
N TYR A 305 -9.45 -14.57 -10.21
CA TYR A 305 -9.11 -14.64 -8.79
C TYR A 305 -9.63 -13.42 -8.04
N VAL A 306 -9.84 -13.56 -6.72
CA VAL A 306 -10.28 -12.47 -5.84
C VAL A 306 -9.34 -12.35 -4.65
N LEU A 307 -8.85 -11.14 -4.41
CA LEU A 307 -7.99 -10.78 -3.29
C LEU A 307 -8.59 -9.61 -2.51
N THR A 308 -8.96 -9.86 -1.26
CA THR A 308 -9.50 -8.83 -0.36
C THR A 308 -8.70 -8.78 0.94
N GLY A 309 -9.06 -7.84 1.83
CA GLY A 309 -8.48 -7.77 3.18
C GLY A 309 -8.74 -9.00 4.06
N ALA A 310 -9.78 -9.79 3.74
CA ALA A 310 -10.11 -11.03 4.45
C ALA A 310 -9.24 -12.23 4.01
N THR A 311 -8.55 -12.13 2.87
CA THR A 311 -7.68 -13.21 2.35
C THR A 311 -6.47 -13.39 3.26
N ASN A 312 -6.30 -14.62 3.80
CA ASN A 312 -5.16 -14.92 4.66
C ASN A 312 -3.83 -14.87 3.86
N LYS A 313 -2.72 -14.74 4.58
CA LYS A 313 -1.38 -14.51 3.99
C LYS A 313 -0.92 -15.65 3.08
N ILE A 314 -1.17 -16.90 3.45
CA ILE A 314 -0.76 -18.08 2.68
C ILE A 314 -1.55 -18.13 1.37
N LYS A 315 -2.89 -18.00 1.46
CA LYS A 315 -3.77 -17.98 0.28
C LYS A 315 -3.45 -16.81 -0.66
N ARG A 316 -3.12 -15.62 -0.09
CA ARG A 316 -2.69 -14.46 -0.86
C ARG A 316 -1.46 -14.77 -1.71
N HIS A 317 -0.43 -15.37 -1.10
CA HIS A 317 0.80 -15.76 -1.80
C HIS A 317 0.54 -16.81 -2.89
N GLN A 318 -0.30 -17.81 -2.59
CA GLN A 318 -0.71 -18.83 -3.57
C GLN A 318 -1.45 -18.23 -4.76
N LEU A 319 -2.42 -17.31 -4.53
CA LEU A 319 -3.17 -16.65 -5.60
C LEU A 319 -2.28 -15.81 -6.51
N VAL A 320 -1.33 -15.07 -5.93
CA VAL A 320 -0.36 -14.27 -6.70
C VAL A 320 0.50 -15.17 -7.58
N ASN A 321 1.04 -16.25 -7.01
CA ASN A 321 1.87 -17.19 -7.76
C ASN A 321 1.07 -17.93 -8.83
N ALA A 322 -0.17 -18.33 -8.54
CA ALA A 322 -1.05 -18.97 -9.52
C ALA A 322 -1.33 -18.02 -10.70
N PHE A 323 -1.74 -16.78 -10.44
CA PHE A 323 -2.02 -15.79 -11.48
C PHE A 323 -0.80 -15.49 -12.38
N GLN A 324 0.42 -15.54 -11.83
CA GLN A 324 1.64 -15.35 -12.62
C GLN A 324 1.91 -16.51 -13.59
N ASN A 325 1.46 -17.74 -13.26
CA ASN A 325 1.89 -18.94 -13.97
C ASN A 325 0.74 -19.69 -14.71
N ASP A 326 -0.51 -19.38 -14.43
CA ASP A 326 -1.67 -19.99 -15.08
C ASP A 326 -2.29 -19.07 -16.15
N ASN A 327 -3.43 -19.46 -16.71
CA ASN A 327 -4.15 -18.72 -17.76
C ASN A 327 -5.37 -17.96 -17.24
N THR A 328 -5.43 -17.62 -15.95
CA THR A 328 -6.53 -16.85 -15.39
C THR A 328 -6.59 -15.45 -16.01
N ASP A 329 -7.78 -15.06 -16.49
CA ASP A 329 -7.99 -13.81 -17.23
C ASP A 329 -7.92 -12.56 -16.35
N VAL A 330 -8.56 -12.61 -15.16
CA VAL A 330 -8.76 -11.42 -14.32
C VAL A 330 -8.34 -11.66 -12.88
N PHE A 331 -7.68 -10.67 -12.27
CA PHE A 331 -7.46 -10.64 -10.83
C PHE A 331 -8.20 -9.45 -10.22
N LEU A 332 -9.28 -9.73 -9.50
CA LEU A 332 -10.06 -8.76 -8.75
C LEU A 332 -9.38 -8.48 -7.41
N ILE A 333 -9.02 -7.24 -7.16
CA ILE A 333 -8.21 -6.86 -5.98
C ILE A 333 -8.84 -5.67 -5.27
N SER A 334 -9.11 -5.79 -3.97
CA SER A 334 -9.47 -4.61 -3.19
C SER A 334 -8.26 -3.67 -3.06
N LEU A 335 -8.46 -2.35 -3.23
CA LEU A 335 -7.38 -1.37 -3.28
C LEU A 335 -6.51 -1.42 -2.00
N LYS A 336 -7.15 -1.62 -0.84
CA LYS A 336 -6.42 -1.78 0.45
C LYS A 336 -5.54 -3.03 0.47
N ALA A 337 -5.99 -4.14 -0.10
CA ALA A 337 -5.21 -5.37 -0.19
C ALA A 337 -4.11 -5.27 -1.26
N GLY A 338 -4.37 -4.58 -2.37
CA GLY A 338 -3.44 -4.38 -3.47
C GLY A 338 -2.29 -3.43 -3.17
N GLY A 339 -2.45 -2.52 -2.18
CA GLY A 339 -1.50 -1.46 -1.88
C GLY A 339 -0.11 -1.92 -1.41
N THR A 340 0.06 -3.18 -0.97
CA THR A 340 1.33 -3.66 -0.43
C THR A 340 1.89 -4.86 -1.21
N GLY A 341 3.07 -4.69 -1.81
CA GLY A 341 4.05 -5.72 -2.17
C GLY A 341 3.64 -6.87 -3.06
N LEU A 342 2.59 -6.74 -3.86
CA LEU A 342 2.29 -7.72 -4.89
C LEU A 342 3.24 -7.56 -6.08
N ASN A 343 3.64 -8.66 -6.69
CA ASN A 343 4.31 -8.68 -7.98
C ASN A 343 3.39 -9.39 -8.98
N LEU A 344 2.82 -8.63 -9.93
CA LEU A 344 1.75 -9.09 -10.84
C LEU A 344 2.08 -8.71 -12.29
N THR A 345 3.32 -8.97 -12.68
CA THR A 345 3.87 -8.61 -14.01
C THR A 345 3.27 -9.39 -15.17
N ALA A 346 2.55 -10.48 -14.92
CA ALA A 346 1.82 -11.21 -15.95
C ALA A 346 0.65 -10.42 -16.55
N ALA A 347 0.16 -9.37 -15.87
CA ALA A 347 -0.93 -8.54 -16.37
C ALA A 347 -0.40 -7.36 -17.17
N SER A 348 -0.98 -7.14 -18.34
CA SER A 348 -0.69 -5.98 -19.21
C SER A 348 -1.73 -4.86 -19.08
N ILE A 349 -2.90 -5.14 -18.54
CA ILE A 349 -3.98 -4.17 -18.36
C ILE A 349 -4.28 -3.99 -16.88
N VAL A 350 -4.41 -2.72 -16.45
CA VAL A 350 -4.82 -2.36 -15.10
C VAL A 350 -6.06 -1.48 -15.18
N ILE A 351 -7.14 -1.91 -14.54
CA ILE A 351 -8.41 -1.18 -14.45
C ILE A 351 -8.59 -0.68 -13.01
N HIS A 352 -8.71 0.61 -12.83
CA HIS A 352 -9.23 1.22 -11.60
C HIS A 352 -10.73 1.44 -11.77
N PHE A 353 -11.53 0.55 -11.21
CA PHE A 353 -12.99 0.60 -11.36
C PHE A 353 -13.60 1.83 -10.71
N ASP A 354 -13.05 2.25 -9.56
CA ASP A 354 -13.40 3.49 -8.89
C ASP A 354 -12.12 4.26 -8.50
N PRO A 355 -12.02 5.55 -8.84
CA PRO A 355 -10.87 6.36 -8.45
C PRO A 355 -10.82 6.58 -6.93
N TRP A 356 -9.62 6.66 -6.37
CA TRP A 356 -9.39 6.89 -4.96
C TRP A 356 -8.85 8.30 -4.72
N TRP A 357 -9.20 8.90 -3.59
CA TRP A 357 -8.73 10.25 -3.24
C TRP A 357 -7.20 10.34 -3.12
N ASN A 358 -6.55 9.26 -2.67
CA ASN A 358 -5.11 9.19 -2.56
C ASN A 358 -4.51 8.60 -3.85
N MET A 359 -4.00 9.47 -4.72
CA MET A 359 -3.35 9.11 -5.98
C MET A 359 -2.12 8.21 -5.75
N SER A 360 -1.38 8.39 -4.64
CA SER A 360 -0.25 7.53 -4.28
C SER A 360 -0.65 6.07 -4.15
N ALA A 361 -1.77 5.79 -3.47
CA ALA A 361 -2.27 4.43 -3.31
C ALA A 361 -2.72 3.81 -4.64
N GLN A 362 -3.33 4.62 -5.52
CA GLN A 362 -3.73 4.20 -6.86
C GLN A 362 -2.49 3.91 -7.73
N ASN A 363 -1.51 4.79 -7.73
CA ASN A 363 -0.25 4.59 -8.46
C ASN A 363 0.52 3.38 -7.93
N GLN A 364 0.58 3.16 -6.62
CA GLN A 364 1.15 1.96 -6.05
C GLN A 364 0.46 0.68 -6.54
N ALA A 365 -0.86 0.69 -6.69
CA ALA A 365 -1.60 -0.46 -7.22
C ALA A 365 -1.26 -0.72 -8.70
N THR A 366 -1.23 0.32 -9.54
CA THR A 366 -0.80 0.21 -10.94
C THR A 366 0.64 -0.30 -11.05
N ASP A 367 1.52 0.15 -10.18
CA ASP A 367 2.92 -0.27 -10.13
C ASP A 367 3.14 -1.76 -9.79
N ARG A 368 2.09 -2.53 -9.52
CA ARG A 368 2.17 -3.99 -9.32
C ARG A 368 2.29 -4.75 -10.63
N ALA A 369 1.72 -4.23 -11.71
CA ALA A 369 1.88 -4.77 -13.06
C ALA A 369 3.12 -4.16 -13.76
N TYR A 370 3.34 -2.86 -13.60
CA TYR A 370 4.41 -2.12 -14.26
C TYR A 370 5.76 -2.34 -13.58
N ARG A 371 6.35 -3.52 -13.80
CA ARG A 371 7.65 -3.96 -13.28
C ARG A 371 8.38 -4.83 -14.31
N ILE A 372 9.70 -4.95 -14.15
CA ILE A 372 10.54 -5.93 -14.83
C ILE A 372 10.53 -7.24 -14.05
#